data_5c1f785761b33c84988d10c5d6f081ca
#
_entry.id   5c1f785761b33c84988d10c5d6f081ca
#
_cell.length_a   1.000
_cell.length_b   1.000
_cell.length_c   1.000
_cell.angle_alpha   90.00
_cell.angle_beta   90.00
_cell.angle_gamma   90.00
#
_symmetry.space_group_name_H-M   'P 1'
#
loop_
_entity.id
_entity.type
_entity.pdbx_description
1 polymer ?
#
loop_
_entity_poly.entity_id
_entity_poly.type
_entity_poly.pdbx_seq_one_letter_code
_entity_poly.pdbx_strand_id
1 'polypeptide(L)'
;EITGIIEKYLKKGGYIAVSESSWFTDERPAEINDFWMDAYSEMDTLPNQVTKLYKAGYLPVATFILPENCWTEHYFASKVAAQEIFRKKYAGNKIAEEFSSLQMIEDELYGKYKEFYGYVFFIAKKVD
;
A
#
# COMPACT_ATOMS: atom_id res chain seq x y z
N GLU A 1 -11.45 -8.83 0.65
CA GLU A 1 -11.33 -7.50 0.07
C GLU A 1 -11.89 -6.45 1.01
N ILE A 2 -11.17 -5.34 1.20
CA ILE A 2 -11.53 -4.30 2.17
C ILE A 2 -12.92 -3.71 1.88
N THR A 3 -13.23 -3.44 0.62
CA THR A 3 -14.53 -2.90 0.21
C THR A 3 -15.68 -3.81 0.56
N GLY A 4 -15.51 -5.12 0.39
CA GLY A 4 -16.55 -6.10 0.72
C GLY A 4 -16.87 -6.18 2.21
N ILE A 5 -15.87 -6.00 3.07
CA ILE A 5 -16.05 -5.96 4.52
C ILE A 5 -16.74 -4.67 4.95
N ILE A 6 -16.34 -3.55 4.39
CA ILE A 6 -16.87 -2.23 4.72
C ILE A 6 -18.34 -2.09 4.26
N GLU A 7 -18.69 -2.67 3.13
CA GLU A 7 -20.04 -2.65 2.61
C GLU A 7 -21.10 -3.14 3.61
N LYS A 8 -20.75 -4.10 4.45
CA LYS A 8 -21.66 -4.62 5.48
C LYS A 8 -21.98 -3.63 6.58
N TYR A 9 -21.05 -2.73 6.87
CA TYR A 9 -21.12 -1.91 8.09
C TYR A 9 -21.28 -0.43 7.80
N LEU A 10 -20.96 0.02 6.60
CA LEU A 10 -21.06 1.43 6.24
C LEU A 10 -22.46 1.76 5.72
N LYS A 11 -23.09 2.74 6.33
CA LYS A 11 -24.41 3.21 5.92
C LYS A 11 -24.32 4.09 4.68
N LYS A 12 -25.38 4.09 3.87
CA LYS A 12 -25.52 5.05 2.78
C LYS A 12 -25.33 6.46 3.28
N GLY A 13 -24.51 7.25 2.59
CA GLY A 13 -24.12 8.59 3.02
C GLY A 13 -22.90 8.64 3.93
N GLY A 14 -22.42 7.49 4.40
CA GLY A 14 -21.19 7.41 5.17
C GLY A 14 -19.94 7.53 4.31
N TYR A 15 -18.83 7.86 4.95
CA TYR A 15 -17.54 8.02 4.27
C TYR A 15 -16.58 6.90 4.64
N ILE A 16 -15.75 6.50 3.69
CA ILE A 16 -14.59 5.62 3.94
C ILE A 16 -13.31 6.39 3.64
N ALA A 17 -12.27 6.04 4.37
CA ALA A 17 -10.91 6.49 4.08
C ALA A 17 -10.01 5.26 4.12
N VAL A 18 -9.42 4.92 3.00
CA VAL A 18 -8.55 3.76 2.86
C VAL A 18 -7.24 4.16 2.20
N SER A 19 -6.17 3.48 2.58
CA SER A 19 -4.88 3.64 1.92
C SER A 19 -4.54 2.35 1.17
N GLU A 20 -4.04 2.50 -0.03
CA GLU A 20 -3.63 1.38 -0.87
C GLU A 20 -2.34 1.70 -1.61
N SER A 21 -1.48 0.71 -1.76
CA SER A 21 -0.35 0.79 -2.67
C SER A 21 -0.88 0.88 -4.09
N SER A 22 -0.43 1.84 -4.84
CA SER A 22 -0.94 2.08 -6.20
C SER A 22 0.19 2.47 -7.14
N TRP A 23 0.05 2.09 -8.41
CA TRP A 23 0.95 2.52 -9.46
C TRP A 23 0.60 3.93 -9.92
N PHE A 24 1.65 4.73 -10.17
CA PHE A 24 1.47 6.08 -10.73
C PHE A 24 1.57 6.09 -12.25
N THR A 25 2.10 5.01 -12.84
CA THR A 25 2.34 4.87 -14.27
C THR A 25 1.78 3.56 -14.80
N ASP A 26 1.44 3.54 -16.08
CA ASP A 26 1.03 2.30 -16.76
C ASP A 26 2.26 1.44 -17.10
N GLU A 27 3.35 2.08 -17.52
CA GLU A 27 4.61 1.40 -17.80
C GLU A 27 5.59 1.59 -16.65
N ARG A 28 6.29 0.52 -16.28
CA ARG A 28 7.25 0.51 -15.19
C ARG A 28 8.29 -0.58 -15.38
N PRO A 29 9.50 -0.42 -14.76
CA PRO A 29 10.54 -1.44 -14.86
C PRO A 29 10.07 -2.81 -14.39
N ALA A 30 10.56 -3.85 -15.05
CA ALA A 30 10.15 -5.23 -14.77
C ALA A 30 10.46 -5.65 -13.32
N GLU A 31 11.59 -5.22 -12.77
CA GLU A 31 11.98 -5.59 -11.40
C GLU A 31 10.92 -5.21 -10.37
N ILE A 32 10.44 -3.96 -10.41
CA ILE A 32 9.45 -3.50 -9.45
C ILE A 32 8.06 -4.06 -9.76
N ASN A 33 7.74 -4.20 -11.04
CA ASN A 33 6.48 -4.80 -11.44
C ASN A 33 6.39 -6.25 -10.96
N ASP A 34 7.41 -7.03 -11.19
CA ASP A 34 7.43 -8.44 -10.82
C ASP A 34 7.41 -8.63 -9.30
N PHE A 35 8.13 -7.78 -8.57
CA PHE A 35 8.10 -7.81 -7.11
C PHE A 35 6.68 -7.63 -6.57
N TRP A 36 5.96 -6.62 -7.04
CA TRP A 36 4.60 -6.34 -6.56
C TRP A 36 3.58 -7.34 -7.06
N MET A 37 3.70 -7.83 -8.31
CA MET A 37 2.80 -8.86 -8.81
C MET A 37 2.90 -10.15 -8.02
N ASP A 38 4.09 -10.47 -7.52
CA ASP A 38 4.33 -11.64 -6.67
C ASP A 38 3.82 -11.42 -5.23
N ALA A 39 4.06 -10.22 -4.68
CA ALA A 39 3.69 -9.90 -3.30
C ALA A 39 2.21 -9.48 -3.16
N TYR A 40 1.68 -8.75 -4.12
CA TYR A 40 0.31 -8.23 -4.10
C TYR A 40 -0.22 -8.04 -5.52
N SER A 41 -0.75 -9.11 -6.08
CA SER A 41 -1.22 -9.14 -7.47
C SER A 41 -2.41 -8.22 -7.76
N GLU A 42 -3.12 -7.75 -6.74
CA GLU A 42 -4.25 -6.82 -6.87
C GLU A 42 -3.84 -5.36 -7.00
N MET A 43 -2.56 -5.07 -6.86
CA MET A 43 -2.05 -3.71 -7.01
C MET A 43 -2.34 -3.18 -8.42
N ASP A 44 -2.93 -2.00 -8.48
CA ASP A 44 -3.37 -1.40 -9.73
C ASP A 44 -2.98 0.08 -9.79
N THR A 45 -3.21 0.71 -10.92
CA THR A 45 -2.96 2.14 -11.10
C THR A 45 -3.93 2.96 -10.27
N LEU A 46 -3.52 4.18 -9.90
CA LEU A 46 -4.36 5.11 -9.15
C LEU A 46 -5.71 5.35 -9.85
N PRO A 47 -5.76 5.66 -11.15
CA PRO A 47 -7.06 5.83 -11.83
C PRO A 47 -7.94 4.59 -11.80
N ASN A 48 -7.35 3.41 -11.95
CA ASN A 48 -8.10 2.16 -11.89
C ASN A 48 -8.67 1.88 -10.50
N GLN A 49 -7.92 2.22 -9.44
CA GLN A 49 -8.41 2.10 -8.07
C GLN A 49 -9.62 3.00 -7.83
N VAL A 50 -9.59 4.23 -8.31
CA VAL A 50 -10.73 5.17 -8.23
C VAL A 50 -11.96 4.59 -8.98
N THR A 51 -11.73 4.03 -10.15
CA THR A 51 -12.79 3.40 -10.94
C THR A 51 -13.43 2.21 -10.20
N LYS A 52 -12.62 1.40 -9.54
CA LYS A 52 -13.11 0.27 -8.73
C LYS A 52 -14.01 0.75 -7.59
N LEU A 53 -13.63 1.82 -6.91
CA LEU A 53 -14.46 2.42 -5.85
C LEU A 53 -15.80 2.89 -6.40
N TYR A 54 -15.78 3.57 -7.53
CA TYR A 54 -17.01 4.06 -8.17
C TYR A 54 -17.94 2.92 -8.56
N LYS A 55 -17.40 1.87 -9.17
CA LYS A 55 -18.18 0.69 -9.57
C LYS A 55 -18.73 -0.09 -8.38
N ALA A 56 -18.08 0.01 -7.21
CA ALA A 56 -18.55 -0.64 -6.00
C ALA A 56 -19.62 0.16 -5.24
N GLY A 57 -20.06 1.30 -5.78
CA GLY A 57 -21.11 2.10 -5.17
C GLY A 57 -20.61 3.24 -4.30
N TYR A 58 -19.36 3.64 -4.47
CA TYR A 58 -18.75 4.73 -3.71
C TYR A 58 -18.43 5.91 -4.62
N LEU A 59 -18.86 7.09 -4.23
CA LEU A 59 -18.51 8.31 -4.94
C LEU A 59 -17.14 8.79 -4.46
N PRO A 60 -16.12 8.83 -5.33
CA PRO A 60 -14.81 9.35 -4.94
C PRO A 60 -14.91 10.84 -4.57
N VAL A 61 -14.43 11.19 -3.37
CA VAL A 61 -14.47 12.54 -2.85
C VAL A 61 -13.11 13.20 -2.94
N ALA A 62 -12.08 12.47 -2.54
CA ALA A 62 -10.70 12.95 -2.58
C ALA A 62 -9.74 11.79 -2.74
N THR A 63 -8.66 12.04 -3.45
CA THR A 63 -7.59 11.08 -3.64
C THR A 63 -6.28 11.86 -3.56
N PHE A 64 -5.35 11.42 -2.72
CA PHE A 64 -4.05 12.07 -2.62
C PHE A 64 -2.94 11.08 -2.33
N ILE A 65 -1.78 11.37 -2.90
CA ILE A 65 -0.57 10.60 -2.70
C ILE A 65 0.05 11.01 -1.36
N LEU A 66 0.39 10.04 -0.52
CA LEU A 66 1.10 10.32 0.73
C LEU A 66 2.47 10.91 0.42
N PRO A 67 2.80 12.07 1.04
CA PRO A 67 4.12 12.64 0.86
C PRO A 67 5.24 11.68 1.29
N GLU A 68 6.34 11.70 0.55
CA GLU A 68 7.49 10.83 0.82
C GLU A 68 7.99 10.95 2.26
N ASN A 69 8.01 12.16 2.82
CA ASN A 69 8.50 12.38 4.19
C ASN A 69 7.66 11.69 5.26
N CYS A 70 6.39 11.40 5.01
CA CYS A 70 5.57 10.59 5.91
C CYS A 70 6.14 9.17 6.06
N TRP A 71 6.79 8.68 5.02
CA TRP A 71 7.43 7.36 5.00
C TRP A 71 8.83 7.39 5.56
N THR A 72 9.67 8.30 5.04
CA THR A 72 11.11 8.32 5.36
C THR A 72 11.39 8.83 6.75
N GLU A 73 10.67 9.86 7.21
CA GLU A 73 10.94 10.48 8.51
C GLU A 73 10.20 9.82 9.68
N HIS A 74 9.00 9.33 9.44
CA HIS A 74 8.14 8.83 10.52
C HIS A 74 7.94 7.32 10.48
N TYR A 75 7.68 6.77 9.31
CA TYR A 75 7.38 5.35 9.17
C TYR A 75 8.64 4.50 9.01
N PHE A 76 9.47 4.79 8.01
CA PHE A 76 10.64 3.96 7.73
C PHE A 76 11.69 4.01 8.84
N ALA A 77 11.93 5.16 9.45
CA ALA A 77 12.87 5.25 10.56
C ALA A 77 12.45 4.37 11.73
N SER A 78 11.19 4.44 12.12
CA SER A 78 10.62 3.58 13.17
C SER A 78 10.60 2.11 12.76
N LYS A 79 10.30 1.81 11.50
CA LYS A 79 10.29 0.46 10.95
C LYS A 79 11.68 -0.16 10.97
N VAL A 80 12.71 0.58 10.57
CA VAL A 80 14.10 0.09 10.58
C VAL A 80 14.53 -0.28 12.00
N ALA A 81 14.25 0.57 12.99
CA ALA A 81 14.56 0.29 14.39
C ALA A 81 13.84 -0.95 14.90
N ALA A 82 12.54 -1.08 14.58
CA ALA A 82 11.75 -2.24 14.97
C ALA A 82 12.23 -3.53 14.30
N GLN A 83 12.64 -3.47 13.04
CA GLN A 83 13.20 -4.60 12.31
C GLN A 83 14.52 -5.09 12.94
N GLU A 84 15.35 -4.17 13.38
CA GLU A 84 16.61 -4.54 14.02
C GLU A 84 16.39 -5.25 15.35
N ILE A 85 15.46 -4.77 16.16
CA ILE A 85 15.07 -5.42 17.42
C ILE A 85 14.50 -6.81 17.13
N PHE A 86 13.64 -6.93 16.13
CA PHE A 86 13.04 -8.20 15.70
C PHE A 86 14.09 -9.21 15.26
N ARG A 87 15.06 -8.78 14.43
CA ARG A 87 16.15 -9.66 13.97
C ARG A 87 16.99 -10.19 15.13
N LYS A 88 17.30 -9.35 16.11
CA LYS A 88 18.07 -9.75 17.29
C LYS A 88 17.29 -10.74 18.14
N LYS A 89 16.00 -10.47 18.37
CA LYS A 89 15.12 -11.30 19.19
C LYS A 89 14.90 -12.69 18.61
N TYR A 90 14.78 -12.79 17.31
CA TYR A 90 14.47 -14.04 16.60
C TYR A 90 15.66 -14.56 15.79
N ALA A 91 16.87 -14.21 16.16
CA ALA A 91 18.08 -14.70 15.51
C ALA A 91 18.10 -16.24 15.50
N GLY A 92 18.39 -16.81 14.34
CA GLY A 92 18.37 -18.28 14.15
C GLY A 92 17.01 -18.85 13.77
N ASN A 93 15.93 -18.07 13.83
CA ASN A 93 14.62 -18.50 13.33
C ASN A 93 14.54 -18.23 11.83
N LYS A 94 14.49 -19.30 11.04
CA LYS A 94 14.51 -19.22 9.58
C LYS A 94 13.36 -18.40 8.99
N ILE A 95 12.15 -18.57 9.50
CA ILE A 95 10.96 -17.86 9.02
C ILE A 95 11.07 -16.36 9.33
N ALA A 96 11.53 -16.02 10.53
CA ALA A 96 11.74 -14.62 10.92
C ALA A 96 12.83 -13.94 10.10
N GLU A 97 13.91 -14.67 9.78
CA GLU A 97 14.99 -14.16 8.93
C GLU A 97 14.53 -13.91 7.51
N GLU A 98 13.74 -14.83 6.93
CA GLU A 98 13.15 -14.66 5.60
C GLU A 98 12.20 -13.45 5.55
N PHE A 99 11.37 -13.28 6.57
CA PHE A 99 10.46 -12.12 6.67
C PHE A 99 11.24 -10.81 6.74
N SER A 100 12.28 -10.73 7.56
CA SER A 100 13.12 -9.55 7.69
C SER A 100 13.82 -9.20 6.37
N SER A 101 14.31 -10.22 5.65
CA SER A 101 14.97 -10.03 4.35
C SER A 101 14.01 -9.45 3.32
N LEU A 102 12.76 -9.94 3.27
CA LEU A 102 11.74 -9.43 2.37
C LEU A 102 11.41 -7.96 2.67
N GLN A 103 11.31 -7.59 3.94
CA GLN A 103 11.05 -6.21 4.35
C GLN A 103 12.18 -5.27 3.93
N MET A 104 13.42 -5.72 4.05
CA MET A 104 14.59 -4.94 3.62
C MET A 104 14.61 -4.75 2.11
N ILE A 105 14.27 -5.78 1.34
CA ILE A 105 14.18 -5.70 -0.11
C ILE A 105 13.08 -4.71 -0.52
N GLU A 106 11.93 -4.75 0.12
CA GLU A 106 10.84 -3.82 -0.13
C GLU A 106 11.28 -2.36 0.10
N ASP A 107 11.98 -2.09 1.20
CA ASP A 107 12.46 -0.75 1.54
C ASP A 107 13.48 -0.25 0.49
N GLU A 108 14.38 -1.10 0.05
CA GLU A 108 15.36 -0.78 -1.00
C GLU A 108 14.68 -0.49 -2.35
N LEU A 109 13.71 -1.31 -2.71
CA LEU A 109 12.97 -1.15 -3.96
C LEU A 109 12.14 0.13 -3.95
N TYR A 110 11.55 0.50 -2.81
CA TYR A 110 10.85 1.79 -2.72
C TYR A 110 11.80 2.96 -2.98
N GLY A 111 12.97 2.95 -2.37
CA GLY A 111 13.97 4.00 -2.60
C GLY A 111 14.38 4.11 -4.07
N LYS A 112 14.46 2.99 -4.78
CA LYS A 112 14.87 2.93 -6.17
C LYS A 112 13.74 3.30 -7.15
N TYR A 113 12.50 2.93 -6.84
CA TYR A 113 11.36 3.01 -7.77
C TYR A 113 10.20 3.88 -7.27
N LYS A 114 10.43 4.76 -6.32
CA LYS A 114 9.40 5.63 -5.74
C LYS A 114 8.68 6.54 -6.73
N GLU A 115 9.24 6.74 -7.92
CA GLU A 115 8.60 7.51 -8.98
C GLU A 115 7.43 6.77 -9.64
N PHE A 116 7.41 5.45 -9.53
CA PHE A 116 6.45 4.59 -10.21
C PHE A 116 5.29 4.16 -9.33
N TYR A 117 5.43 4.21 -8.01
CA TYR A 117 4.39 3.78 -7.09
C TYR A 117 4.53 4.45 -5.72
N GLY A 118 3.49 4.32 -4.95
CA GLY A 118 3.48 4.78 -3.57
C GLY A 118 2.14 4.46 -2.93
N TYR A 119 1.93 5.02 -1.74
CA TYR A 119 0.68 4.84 -1.04
C TYR A 119 -0.24 6.03 -1.30
N VAL A 120 -1.49 5.70 -1.57
CA VAL A 120 -2.51 6.67 -1.94
C VAL A 120 -3.66 6.55 -0.94
N PHE A 121 -4.13 7.67 -0.44
CA PHE A 121 -5.36 7.75 0.33
C PHE A 121 -6.54 8.00 -0.59
N PHE A 122 -7.58 7.20 -0.39
CA PHE A 122 -8.85 7.34 -1.11
C PHE A 122 -9.94 7.65 -0.09
N ILE A 123 -10.62 8.76 -0.28
CA ILE A 123 -11.79 9.13 0.51
C ILE A 123 -12.99 9.04 -0.40
N ALA A 124 -14.00 8.29 -0.01
CA ALA A 124 -15.18 8.08 -0.82
C ALA A 124 -16.44 8.03 0.04
N LYS A 125 -17.56 8.41 -0.56
CA LYS A 125 -18.86 8.42 0.09
C LYS A 125 -19.72 7.29 -0.45
N LYS A 126 -20.32 6.51 0.42
CA LYS A 126 -21.23 5.46 0.02
C LYS A 126 -22.54 6.06 -0.50
N VAL A 127 -22.87 5.78 -1.76
CA VAL A 127 -24.08 6.35 -2.43
C VAL A 127 -25.10 5.29 -2.78
N ASP A 128 -24.76 4.01 -2.64
CA ASP A 128 -25.68 2.90 -2.90
C ASP A 128 -26.05 2.14 -1.62
#